data_7d9d2a9f15e5bf08901f8b04c9d94ba1
#
_entry.id   7d9d2a9f15e5bf08901f8b04c9d94ba1
#
_cell.length_a   1.000
_cell.length_b   1.000
_cell.length_c   1.000
_cell.angle_alpha   90.00
_cell.angle_beta   90.00
_cell.angle_gamma   90.00
#
_symmetry.space_group_name_H-M   'P 1'
#
loop_
_entity.id
_entity.type
_entity.pdbx_description
1 polymer ?
#
loop_
_entity_poly.entity_id
_entity_poly.type
_entity_poly.pdbx_seq_one_letter_code
_entity_poly.pdbx_strand_id
1 'polypeptide(L)'
;MYSNVQTRFTVLLALCAAIVLALAMFSLPARAADDAATIELGKERFGEKCGGFCHGAGGKGARAPCLICGKFKHGETDDAIARNISDGIPNTAMGAFSDKLNGDEVKAIVVFLRDQQKKKAEAAQ
;
A
#
# COMPACT_ATOMS: atom_id res chain seq x y z
N MET A 1 47.74 -37.84 -13.75
CA MET A 1 46.64 -37.34 -14.59
C MET A 1 45.31 -37.11 -13.87
N TYR A 2 45.05 -37.79 -12.74
CA TYR A 2 43.80 -37.68 -11.96
C TYR A 2 43.68 -36.39 -11.13
N SER A 3 44.79 -35.80 -10.69
CA SER A 3 44.81 -34.60 -9.83
C SER A 3 44.18 -33.34 -10.45
N ASN A 4 44.39 -33.15 -11.77
CA ASN A 4 43.87 -31.97 -12.47
C ASN A 4 42.35 -31.96 -12.71
N VAL A 5 41.73 -33.11 -12.80
CA VAL A 5 40.27 -33.25 -13.02
C VAL A 5 39.53 -32.93 -11.73
N GLN A 6 40.03 -33.44 -10.60
CA GLN A 6 39.44 -33.20 -9.29
C GLN A 6 39.47 -31.71 -8.93
N THR A 7 40.60 -31.03 -9.17
CA THR A 7 40.75 -29.60 -8.90
C THR A 7 39.84 -28.74 -9.78
N ARG A 8 39.67 -29.11 -11.06
CA ARG A 8 38.74 -28.39 -11.96
C ARG A 8 37.28 -28.56 -11.57
N PHE A 9 36.90 -29.73 -11.07
CA PHE A 9 35.54 -30.02 -10.62
C PHE A 9 35.18 -29.24 -9.34
N THR A 10 36.12 -29.14 -8.39
CA THR A 10 35.91 -28.35 -7.16
C THR A 10 35.84 -26.85 -7.41
N VAL A 11 36.62 -26.32 -8.35
CA VAL A 11 36.57 -24.90 -8.74
C VAL A 11 35.24 -24.55 -9.44
N LEU A 12 34.77 -25.44 -10.33
CA LEU A 12 33.47 -25.26 -11.01
C LEU A 12 32.31 -25.29 -10.04
N LEU A 13 32.30 -26.21 -9.08
CA LEU A 13 31.26 -26.27 -8.01
C LEU A 13 31.26 -25.03 -7.12
N ALA A 14 32.43 -24.52 -6.76
CA ALA A 14 32.56 -23.30 -5.97
C ALA A 14 32.07 -22.05 -6.72
N LEU A 15 32.37 -21.95 -8.03
CA LEU A 15 31.87 -20.88 -8.89
C LEU A 15 30.36 -20.94 -9.08
N CYS A 16 29.77 -22.10 -9.28
CA CYS A 16 28.32 -22.27 -9.38
C CYS A 16 27.62 -21.90 -8.07
N ALA A 17 28.17 -22.30 -6.92
CA ALA A 17 27.63 -21.94 -5.60
C ALA A 17 27.68 -20.42 -5.35
N ALA A 18 28.75 -19.75 -5.77
CA ALA A 18 28.89 -18.30 -5.64
C ALA A 18 27.89 -17.54 -6.53
N ILE A 19 27.64 -18.03 -7.74
CA ILE A 19 26.65 -17.42 -8.66
C ILE A 19 25.23 -17.60 -8.14
N VAL A 20 24.88 -18.76 -7.60
CA VAL A 20 23.55 -19.00 -6.99
C VAL A 20 23.34 -18.12 -5.77
N LEU A 21 24.36 -17.94 -4.93
CA LEU A 21 24.30 -17.05 -3.76
C LEU A 21 24.14 -15.57 -4.17
N ALA A 22 24.83 -15.15 -5.23
CA ALA A 22 24.73 -13.78 -5.75
C ALA A 22 23.34 -13.49 -6.37
N LEU A 23 22.74 -14.47 -7.05
CA LEU A 23 21.38 -14.34 -7.60
C LEU A 23 20.30 -14.29 -6.52
N ALA A 24 20.48 -14.99 -5.40
CA ALA A 24 19.56 -14.96 -4.27
C ALA A 24 19.51 -13.59 -3.54
N MET A 25 20.60 -12.83 -3.59
CA MET A 25 20.66 -11.48 -3.00
C MET A 25 19.95 -10.41 -3.85
N PHE A 26 19.60 -10.71 -5.11
CA PHE A 26 18.94 -9.76 -6.01
C PHE A 26 17.41 -9.91 -6.07
N SER A 27 16.85 -10.84 -5.30
CA SER A 27 15.40 -11.02 -5.17
C SER A 27 14.83 -10.02 -4.15
N LEU A 28 14.90 -8.72 -4.44
CA LEU A 28 14.09 -7.72 -3.75
C LEU A 28 12.60 -8.05 -4.02
N PRO A 29 11.75 -8.08 -3.01
CA PRO A 29 10.33 -8.35 -3.21
C PRO A 29 9.72 -7.19 -4.01
N ALA A 30 9.46 -7.41 -5.28
CA ALA A 30 8.77 -6.46 -6.17
C ALA A 30 7.46 -5.94 -5.54
N ARG A 31 6.80 -6.77 -4.76
CA ARG A 31 5.55 -6.47 -4.06
C ARG A 31 5.65 -5.30 -3.08
N ALA A 32 6.76 -5.14 -2.36
CA ALA A 32 6.93 -4.03 -1.41
C ALA A 32 7.09 -2.67 -2.12
N ALA A 33 7.63 -2.66 -3.33
CA ALA A 33 7.74 -1.44 -4.15
C ALA A 33 6.38 -1.04 -4.72
N ASP A 34 5.56 -2.00 -5.16
CA ASP A 34 4.21 -1.77 -5.66
C ASP A 34 3.29 -1.26 -4.54
N ASP A 35 3.41 -1.81 -3.34
CA ASP A 35 2.66 -1.35 -2.16
C ASP A 35 3.02 0.09 -1.78
N ALA A 36 4.30 0.46 -1.81
CA ALA A 36 4.75 1.81 -1.50
C ALA A 36 4.27 2.84 -2.54
N ALA A 37 4.33 2.52 -3.83
CA ALA A 37 3.82 3.37 -4.91
C ALA A 37 2.30 3.57 -4.81
N THR A 38 1.56 2.52 -4.47
CA THR A 38 0.11 2.58 -4.28
C THR A 38 -0.26 3.45 -3.07
N ILE A 39 0.47 3.36 -1.97
CA ILE A 39 0.26 4.21 -0.79
C ILE A 39 0.51 5.68 -1.14
N GLU A 40 1.56 6.00 -1.89
CA GLU A 40 1.86 7.39 -2.26
C GLU A 40 0.83 7.97 -3.22
N LEU A 41 0.37 7.20 -4.21
CA LEU A 41 -0.77 7.58 -5.07
C LEU A 41 -2.02 7.85 -4.22
N GLY A 42 -2.34 6.96 -3.30
CA GLY A 42 -3.49 7.11 -2.41
C GLY A 42 -3.40 8.35 -1.54
N LYS A 43 -2.22 8.66 -1.01
CA LYS A 43 -1.94 9.86 -0.22
C LYS A 43 -2.14 11.14 -1.05
N GLU A 44 -1.63 11.16 -2.28
CA GLU A 44 -1.80 12.29 -3.20
C GLU A 44 -3.28 12.54 -3.48
N ARG A 45 -3.99 11.52 -3.95
CA ARG A 45 -5.42 11.62 -4.30
C ARG A 45 -6.30 11.93 -3.09
N PHE A 46 -6.01 11.34 -1.94
CA PHE A 46 -6.68 11.68 -0.69
C PHE A 46 -6.46 13.14 -0.31
N GLY A 47 -5.24 13.63 -0.38
CA GLY A 47 -4.91 15.04 -0.09
C GLY A 47 -5.68 16.01 -0.97
N GLU A 48 -5.76 15.74 -2.27
CA GLU A 48 -6.44 16.59 -3.25
C GLU A 48 -7.97 16.59 -3.11
N LYS A 49 -8.58 15.42 -2.87
CA LYS A 49 -10.04 15.24 -2.99
C LYS A 49 -10.76 15.14 -1.65
N CYS A 50 -10.09 14.64 -0.62
CA CYS A 50 -10.73 14.23 0.64
C CYS A 50 -10.17 14.98 1.86
N GLY A 51 -8.84 15.17 1.91
CA GLY A 51 -8.12 15.62 3.09
C GLY A 51 -8.26 17.09 3.40
N GLY A 52 -8.20 17.93 2.38
CA GLY A 52 -8.02 19.37 2.57
C GLY A 52 -9.13 20.06 3.33
N PHE A 53 -10.39 19.70 3.08
CA PHE A 53 -11.55 20.38 3.65
C PHE A 53 -12.36 19.51 4.61
N CYS A 54 -12.55 18.22 4.28
CA CYS A 54 -13.48 17.37 5.01
C CYS A 54 -12.80 16.46 6.04
N HIS A 55 -11.90 15.57 5.61
CA HIS A 55 -11.35 14.54 6.49
C HIS A 55 -10.01 14.90 7.16
N GLY A 56 -9.47 16.07 6.88
CA GLY A 56 -8.20 16.52 7.44
C GLY A 56 -6.98 15.77 6.90
N ALA A 57 -5.80 16.28 7.16
CA ALA A 57 -4.56 15.66 6.72
C ALA A 57 -4.41 14.22 7.23
N GLY A 58 -4.18 13.27 6.34
CA GLY A 58 -4.03 11.86 6.68
C GLY A 58 -5.27 11.19 7.26
N GLY A 59 -6.47 11.79 7.08
CA GLY A 59 -7.72 11.22 7.57
C GLY A 59 -7.98 11.41 9.06
N LYS A 60 -7.30 12.36 9.71
CA LYS A 60 -7.43 12.62 11.16
C LYS A 60 -8.77 13.24 11.57
N GLY A 61 -9.60 13.61 10.59
CA GLY A 61 -10.85 14.30 10.81
C GLY A 61 -10.69 15.83 10.78
N ALA A 62 -11.76 16.51 10.38
CA ALA A 62 -11.92 17.96 10.43
C ALA A 62 -13.42 18.26 10.48
N ARG A 63 -14.06 18.62 9.36
CA ARG A 63 -15.53 18.77 9.26
C ARG A 63 -16.25 17.43 9.18
N ALA A 64 -15.58 16.42 8.58
CA ALA A 64 -16.03 15.05 8.52
C ALA A 64 -15.33 14.18 9.57
N PRO A 65 -15.86 12.98 9.88
CA PRO A 65 -15.29 12.11 10.88
C PRO A 65 -13.83 11.72 10.59
N CYS A 66 -13.11 11.43 11.67
CA CYS A 66 -11.78 10.83 11.60
C CYS A 66 -11.86 9.43 10.97
N LEU A 67 -11.10 9.20 9.92
CA LEU A 67 -11.05 7.93 9.20
C LEU A 67 -10.01 6.94 9.76
N ILE A 68 -9.16 7.41 10.67
CA ILE A 68 -8.10 6.60 11.29
C ILE A 68 -8.28 6.45 12.81
N CYS A 69 -9.41 6.88 13.37
CA CYS A 69 -9.64 6.89 14.81
C CYS A 69 -10.43 5.70 15.34
N GLY A 70 -10.78 4.75 14.50
CA GLY A 70 -11.60 3.60 14.89
C GLY A 70 -12.33 2.99 13.70
N LYS A 71 -13.52 2.45 13.95
CA LYS A 71 -14.32 1.77 12.93
C LYS A 71 -15.05 2.76 12.02
N PHE A 72 -15.17 2.39 10.76
CA PHE A 72 -15.97 3.12 9.79
C PHE A 72 -17.48 2.91 10.04
N LYS A 73 -18.24 3.99 10.08
CA LYS A 73 -19.69 3.93 10.33
C LYS A 73 -20.49 3.23 9.22
N HIS A 74 -20.01 3.33 7.97
CA HIS A 74 -20.75 2.90 6.78
C HIS A 74 -20.12 1.70 6.09
N GLY A 75 -19.54 0.79 6.88
CA GLY A 75 -18.90 -0.43 6.40
C GLY A 75 -17.38 -0.40 6.56
N GLU A 76 -16.81 -1.54 6.97
CA GLU A 76 -15.40 -1.64 7.37
C GLU A 76 -14.52 -2.37 6.36
N THR A 77 -15.12 -3.08 5.39
CA THR A 77 -14.35 -3.75 4.35
C THR A 77 -13.80 -2.76 3.35
N ASP A 78 -12.69 -3.10 2.71
CA ASP A 78 -12.08 -2.25 1.69
C ASP A 78 -13.05 -1.97 0.53
N ASP A 79 -13.84 -2.97 0.13
CA ASP A 79 -14.89 -2.80 -0.88
C ASP A 79 -16.01 -1.85 -0.43
N ALA A 80 -16.40 -1.88 0.84
CA ALA A 80 -17.41 -0.96 1.36
C ALA A 80 -16.87 0.47 1.37
N ILE A 81 -15.62 0.68 1.79
CA ILE A 81 -14.97 1.99 1.77
C ILE A 81 -14.84 2.49 0.31
N ALA A 82 -14.40 1.63 -0.61
CA ALA A 82 -14.28 1.97 -2.01
C ALA A 82 -15.64 2.40 -2.62
N ARG A 83 -16.71 1.65 -2.34
CA ARG A 83 -18.08 2.04 -2.77
C ARG A 83 -18.51 3.37 -2.17
N ASN A 84 -18.28 3.60 -0.88
CA ASN A 84 -18.62 4.87 -0.24
C ASN A 84 -17.88 6.06 -0.86
N ILE A 85 -16.67 5.87 -1.34
CA ILE A 85 -15.92 6.90 -2.09
C ILE A 85 -16.54 7.09 -3.47
N SER A 86 -16.76 6.00 -4.22
CA SER A 86 -17.25 6.07 -5.59
C SER A 86 -18.68 6.61 -5.68
N ASP A 87 -19.58 6.09 -4.85
CA ASP A 87 -21.02 6.32 -4.96
C ASP A 87 -21.52 7.41 -4.00
N GLY A 88 -20.66 7.81 -3.04
CA GLY A 88 -21.06 8.67 -1.94
C GLY A 88 -21.82 7.91 -0.86
N ILE A 89 -22.23 8.63 0.17
CA ILE A 89 -23.01 8.07 1.29
C ILE A 89 -24.36 8.79 1.35
N PRO A 90 -25.47 8.10 1.10
CA PRO A 90 -26.79 8.69 1.11
C PRO A 90 -27.12 9.44 2.41
N ASN A 91 -27.81 10.57 2.28
CA ASN A 91 -28.19 11.44 3.40
C ASN A 91 -27.02 12.02 4.21
N THR A 92 -25.83 12.15 3.60
CA THR A 92 -24.66 12.80 4.18
C THR A 92 -24.07 13.82 3.22
N ALA A 93 -23.11 14.62 3.71
CA ALA A 93 -22.35 15.55 2.88
C ALA A 93 -21.27 14.85 2.01
N MET A 94 -21.06 13.54 2.18
CA MET A 94 -20.13 12.75 1.38
C MET A 94 -20.77 12.40 0.03
N GLY A 95 -20.51 13.22 -0.98
CA GLY A 95 -20.97 12.98 -2.36
C GLY A 95 -20.14 11.92 -3.08
N ALA A 96 -20.59 11.52 -4.27
CA ALA A 96 -19.89 10.57 -5.13
C ALA A 96 -18.62 11.18 -5.75
N PHE A 97 -17.62 10.34 -5.96
CA PHE A 97 -16.34 10.72 -6.59
C PHE A 97 -16.04 9.91 -7.86
N SER A 98 -16.95 9.09 -8.35
CA SER A 98 -16.75 8.24 -9.55
C SER A 98 -16.43 9.01 -10.82
N ASP A 99 -16.82 10.26 -10.93
CA ASP A 99 -16.50 11.19 -12.03
C ASP A 99 -15.17 11.95 -11.84
N LYS A 100 -14.53 11.84 -10.68
CA LYS A 100 -13.30 12.55 -10.30
C LYS A 100 -12.13 11.62 -9.98
N LEU A 101 -12.41 10.36 -9.71
CA LEU A 101 -11.44 9.32 -9.35
C LEU A 101 -11.76 8.05 -10.13
N ASN A 102 -10.76 7.44 -10.74
CA ASN A 102 -10.92 6.11 -11.33
C ASN A 102 -10.82 5.01 -10.26
N GLY A 103 -11.13 3.75 -10.64
CA GLY A 103 -11.17 2.63 -9.70
C GLY A 103 -9.82 2.34 -9.03
N ASP A 104 -8.70 2.55 -9.70
CA ASP A 104 -7.37 2.31 -9.13
C ASP A 104 -6.98 3.42 -8.15
N GLU A 105 -7.34 4.67 -8.41
CA GLU A 105 -7.17 5.78 -7.48
C GLU A 105 -8.02 5.60 -6.21
N VAL A 106 -9.25 5.12 -6.35
CA VAL A 106 -10.12 4.79 -5.22
C VAL A 106 -9.50 3.68 -4.36
N LYS A 107 -9.01 2.59 -4.99
CA LYS A 107 -8.30 1.52 -4.28
C LYS A 107 -7.04 2.04 -3.58
N ALA A 108 -6.27 2.88 -4.25
CA ALA A 108 -5.06 3.47 -3.67
C ALA A 108 -5.39 4.32 -2.43
N ILE A 109 -6.49 5.07 -2.45
CA ILE A 109 -6.97 5.82 -1.28
C ILE A 109 -7.31 4.86 -0.12
N VAL A 110 -7.97 3.73 -0.39
CA VAL A 110 -8.28 2.73 0.64
C VAL A 110 -7.00 2.17 1.24
N VAL A 111 -6.02 1.78 0.42
CA VAL A 111 -4.70 1.28 0.87
C VAL A 111 -3.99 2.33 1.73
N PHE A 112 -3.98 3.58 1.32
CA PHE A 112 -3.42 4.68 2.11
C PHE A 112 -4.10 4.83 3.47
N LEU A 113 -5.43 4.79 3.53
CA LEU A 113 -6.16 4.89 4.80
C LEU A 113 -5.84 3.72 5.74
N ARG A 114 -5.69 2.50 5.22
CA ARG A 114 -5.26 1.34 6.00
C ARG A 114 -3.85 1.48 6.54
N ASP A 115 -2.92 1.97 5.73
CA ASP A 115 -1.56 2.29 6.16
C ASP A 115 -1.56 3.32 7.31
N GLN A 116 -2.36 4.39 7.19
CA GLN A 116 -2.48 5.40 8.25
C GLN A 116 -3.12 4.85 9.53
N GLN A 117 -4.12 3.96 9.43
CA GLN A 117 -4.70 3.28 10.60
C GLN A 117 -3.66 2.41 11.30
N LYS A 118 -2.88 1.63 10.54
CA LYS A 118 -1.80 0.79 11.06
C LYS A 118 -0.75 1.62 11.79
N LYS A 119 -0.22 2.66 11.15
CA LYS A 119 0.78 3.57 11.76
C LYS A 119 0.29 4.21 13.05
N LYS A 120 -0.98 4.60 13.09
CA LYS A 120 -1.58 5.16 14.30
C LYS A 120 -1.69 4.12 15.42
N ALA A 121 -2.04 2.88 15.11
CA ALA A 121 -2.12 1.80 16.09
C ALA A 121 -0.74 1.45 16.66
N GLU A 122 0.30 1.43 15.82
CA GLU A 122 1.69 1.20 16.22
C GLU A 122 2.23 2.32 17.12
N ALA A 123 1.88 3.57 16.85
CA ALA A 123 2.29 4.72 17.65
C ALA A 123 1.59 4.82 19.02
N ALA A 124 0.54 4.02 19.25
CA ALA A 124 -0.23 4.00 20.51
C ALA A 124 0.22 2.88 21.47
N GLN A 125 1.21 2.06 21.08
CA GLN A 125 1.79 0.98 21.90
C GLN A 125 3.03 1.45 22.63
#